data_b41e9f15cd7fed1640c9bfe67199ed77
#
_entry.id   b41e9f15cd7fed1640c9bfe67199ed77
#
_cell.length_a   1.000
_cell.length_b   1.000
_cell.length_c   1.000
_cell.angle_alpha   90.00
_cell.angle_beta   90.00
_cell.angle_gamma   90.00
#
_symmetry.space_group_name_H-M   'P 1'
#
loop_
_entity.id
_entity.type
_entity.pdbx_description
1 polymer ?
#
loop_
_entity_poly.entity_id
_entity_poly.type
_entity_poly.pdbx_seq_one_letter_code
_entity_poly.pdbx_strand_id
1 'polypeptide(L)'
;MIQSGEKIDTISIRNYKSIKSCDLSLNGINILIGANGAGKSNFISVFTLLRNIFEKRLRYHVSYSGGPDSLLWFGRKESENLTIDIHFGNNGYGCTLTPTKDNQMMFEKEWFSWDRYCESGGKYSIGTGHLESAWEEGTGTGIDKYVKPHVLEWVVYHFP
;
A
#
# COMPACT_ATOMS: atom_id res chain seq x y z
N MET A 1 -0.27 27.77 -10.51
CA MET A 1 -1.50 26.97 -10.35
C MET A 1 -1.10 25.67 -9.69
N ILE A 2 -1.50 25.44 -8.44
CA ILE A 2 -1.37 24.15 -7.78
C ILE A 2 -2.32 23.22 -8.53
N GLN A 3 -1.79 22.29 -9.32
CA GLN A 3 -2.60 21.20 -9.85
C GLN A 3 -3.25 20.53 -8.64
N SER A 4 -4.57 20.44 -8.64
CA SER A 4 -5.34 19.72 -7.63
C SER A 4 -4.70 18.35 -7.48
N GLY A 5 -4.22 18.02 -6.29
CA GLY A 5 -3.50 16.77 -6.03
C GLY A 5 -4.23 15.60 -6.67
N GLU A 6 -3.50 14.82 -7.44
CA GLU A 6 -4.06 13.63 -8.07
C GLU A 6 -4.61 12.74 -6.95
N LYS A 7 -5.88 12.45 -7.03
CA LYS A 7 -6.57 11.59 -6.06
C LYS A 7 -6.24 10.14 -6.38
N ILE A 8 -6.21 9.30 -5.37
CA ILE A 8 -6.14 7.87 -5.59
C ILE A 8 -7.37 7.43 -6.41
N ASP A 9 -7.13 6.81 -7.56
CA ASP A 9 -8.18 6.35 -8.48
C ASP A 9 -8.57 4.90 -8.19
N THR A 10 -7.57 4.06 -7.96
CA THR A 10 -7.80 2.64 -7.73
C THR A 10 -6.88 2.11 -6.66
N ILE A 11 -7.40 1.13 -5.95
CA ILE A 11 -6.65 0.32 -5.00
C ILE A 11 -6.97 -1.15 -5.21
N SER A 12 -5.91 -1.95 -5.24
CA SER A 12 -5.97 -3.41 -5.29
C SER A 12 -5.28 -3.98 -4.06
N ILE A 13 -5.96 -4.84 -3.32
CA ILE A 13 -5.45 -5.45 -2.09
C ILE A 13 -5.59 -6.95 -2.19
N ARG A 14 -4.56 -7.68 -1.81
CA ARG A 14 -4.57 -9.15 -1.71
C ARG A 14 -4.02 -9.58 -0.36
N ASN A 15 -4.71 -10.50 0.27
CA ASN A 15 -4.28 -11.20 1.49
C ASN A 15 -3.92 -10.29 2.66
N TYR A 16 -4.67 -9.22 2.89
CA TYR A 16 -4.41 -8.29 3.98
C TYR A 16 -5.49 -8.39 5.07
N LYS A 17 -5.11 -8.79 6.27
CA LYS A 17 -6.00 -8.97 7.45
C LYS A 17 -7.24 -9.80 7.11
N SER A 18 -8.45 -9.20 7.15
CA SER A 18 -9.70 -9.88 6.75
C SER A 18 -9.98 -9.81 5.24
N ILE A 19 -9.15 -9.12 4.47
CA ILE A 19 -9.35 -8.89 3.04
C ILE A 19 -8.55 -9.91 2.25
N LYS A 20 -9.21 -10.90 1.66
CA LYS A 20 -8.59 -11.86 0.75
C LYS A 20 -8.28 -11.20 -0.59
N SER A 21 -9.25 -10.47 -1.13
CA SER A 21 -9.15 -9.78 -2.42
C SER A 21 -10.10 -8.59 -2.44
N CYS A 22 -9.61 -7.44 -2.86
CA CYS A 22 -10.40 -6.23 -3.02
C CYS A 22 -9.81 -5.39 -4.15
N ASP A 23 -10.64 -5.05 -5.13
CA ASP A 23 -10.31 -4.14 -6.22
C ASP A 23 -11.38 -3.05 -6.25
N LEU A 24 -10.97 -1.80 -5.99
CA LEU A 24 -11.88 -0.67 -5.92
C LEU A 24 -11.40 0.48 -6.80
N SER A 25 -12.34 1.07 -7.51
CA SER A 25 -12.20 2.41 -8.08
C SER A 25 -12.71 3.41 -7.05
N LEU A 26 -11.92 4.43 -6.77
CA LEU A 26 -12.19 5.43 -5.75
C LEU A 26 -12.57 6.77 -6.38
N ASN A 27 -13.46 7.49 -5.71
CA ASN A 27 -13.92 8.82 -6.08
C ASN A 27 -13.41 9.86 -5.06
N GLY A 28 -13.78 11.13 -5.26
CA GLY A 28 -13.44 12.19 -4.31
C GLY A 28 -14.00 11.98 -2.89
N ILE A 29 -15.14 11.30 -2.80
CA ILE A 29 -15.77 10.88 -1.53
C ILE A 29 -16.20 9.43 -1.71
N ASN A 30 -15.82 8.57 -0.76
CA ASN A 30 -16.19 7.17 -0.72
C ASN A 30 -16.77 6.85 0.66
N ILE A 31 -17.90 6.18 0.70
CA ILE A 31 -18.58 5.82 1.93
C ILE A 31 -18.60 4.30 2.06
N LEU A 32 -17.98 3.80 3.13
CA LEU A 32 -17.94 2.37 3.44
C LEU A 32 -19.08 2.03 4.41
N ILE A 33 -20.03 1.25 3.94
CA ILE A 33 -21.19 0.79 4.74
C ILE A 33 -21.11 -0.72 4.91
N GLY A 34 -21.44 -1.20 6.08
CA GLY A 34 -21.47 -2.63 6.38
C GLY A 34 -21.54 -2.91 7.87
N ALA A 35 -21.87 -4.15 8.25
CA ALA A 35 -21.92 -4.60 9.63
C ALA A 35 -20.56 -4.49 10.33
N ASN A 36 -20.56 -4.57 11.66
CA ASN A 36 -19.31 -4.69 12.43
C ASN A 36 -18.61 -5.99 12.02
N GLY A 37 -17.28 -5.90 11.85
CA GLY A 37 -16.49 -7.04 11.35
C GLY A 37 -16.44 -7.19 9.82
N ALA A 38 -17.16 -6.40 9.04
CA ALA A 38 -17.16 -6.48 7.57
C ALA A 38 -15.84 -6.06 6.88
N GLY A 39 -14.80 -5.71 7.65
CA GLY A 39 -13.49 -5.35 7.09
C GLY A 39 -13.27 -3.86 6.82
N LYS A 40 -14.23 -2.98 7.13
CA LYS A 40 -14.11 -1.53 6.90
C LYS A 40 -12.84 -0.93 7.53
N SER A 41 -12.61 -1.21 8.81
CA SER A 41 -11.41 -0.72 9.54
C SER A 41 -10.12 -1.34 8.99
N ASN A 42 -10.17 -2.58 8.51
CA ASN A 42 -9.03 -3.22 7.87
C ASN A 42 -8.71 -2.57 6.52
N PHE A 43 -9.73 -2.21 5.73
CA PHE A 43 -9.53 -1.44 4.50
C PHE A 43 -8.87 -0.08 4.80
N ILE A 44 -9.38 0.67 5.78
CA ILE A 44 -8.79 1.96 6.18
C ILE A 44 -7.35 1.77 6.69
N SER A 45 -7.06 0.69 7.41
CA SER A 45 -5.70 0.44 7.92
C SER A 45 -4.64 0.18 6.84
N VAL A 46 -5.05 -0.10 5.59
CA VAL A 46 -4.12 -0.19 4.44
C VAL A 46 -3.41 1.14 4.20
N PHE A 47 -4.12 2.26 4.34
CA PHE A 47 -3.54 3.61 4.20
C PHE A 47 -2.51 3.90 5.29
N THR A 48 -2.73 3.40 6.51
CA THR A 48 -1.74 3.48 7.58
C THR A 48 -0.50 2.63 7.27
N LEU A 49 -0.68 1.42 6.74
CA LEU A 49 0.43 0.57 6.31
C LEU A 49 1.25 1.26 5.21
N LEU A 50 0.60 1.76 4.16
CA LEU A 50 1.27 2.46 3.06
C LEU A 50 2.05 3.69 3.56
N ARG A 51 1.45 4.48 4.44
CA ARG A 51 2.15 5.62 5.05
C ARG A 51 3.42 5.18 5.79
N ASN A 52 3.36 4.11 6.59
CA ASN A 52 4.55 3.58 7.28
C ASN A 52 5.60 3.06 6.30
N ILE A 53 5.20 2.47 5.17
CA ILE A 53 6.12 2.08 4.09
C ILE A 53 6.85 3.32 3.56
N PHE A 54 6.13 4.40 3.22
CA PHE A 54 6.72 5.63 2.68
C PHE A 54 7.57 6.40 3.70
N GLU A 55 7.27 6.27 4.99
CA GLU A 55 8.08 6.81 6.09
C GLU A 55 9.27 5.91 6.46
N LYS A 56 9.50 4.79 5.75
CA LYS A 56 10.54 3.78 6.06
C LYS A 56 10.41 3.24 7.49
N ARG A 57 9.19 2.92 7.89
CA ARG A 57 8.82 2.44 9.23
C ARG A 57 8.03 1.13 9.18
N LEU A 58 8.21 0.34 8.10
CA LEU A 58 7.51 -0.94 7.94
C LEU A 58 7.81 -1.89 9.11
N ARG A 59 9.07 -2.04 9.49
CA ARG A 59 9.47 -2.92 10.60
C ARG A 59 8.78 -2.53 11.91
N TYR A 60 8.77 -1.24 12.21
CA TYR A 60 8.06 -0.73 13.39
C TYR A 60 6.57 -1.07 13.33
N HIS A 61 5.93 -0.79 12.19
CA HIS A 61 4.50 -1.06 12.00
C HIS A 61 4.17 -2.56 12.15
N VAL A 62 4.98 -3.45 11.57
CA VAL A 62 4.83 -4.91 11.68
C VAL A 62 4.92 -5.33 13.15
N SER A 63 5.95 -4.90 13.87
CA SER A 63 6.15 -5.24 15.28
C SER A 63 5.01 -4.71 16.16
N TYR A 64 4.60 -3.46 15.96
CA TYR A 64 3.49 -2.84 16.69
C TYR A 64 2.15 -3.53 16.43
N SER A 65 1.94 -4.07 15.23
CA SER A 65 0.72 -4.78 14.84
C SER A 65 0.66 -6.22 15.37
N GLY A 66 1.73 -6.74 15.99
CA GLY A 66 1.80 -8.11 16.49
C GLY A 66 2.46 -9.10 15.52
N GLY A 67 3.22 -8.59 14.54
CA GLY A 67 3.97 -9.41 13.58
C GLY A 67 3.22 -9.68 12.27
N PRO A 68 3.83 -10.44 11.36
CA PRO A 68 3.29 -10.73 10.03
C PRO A 68 1.92 -11.40 10.02
N ASP A 69 1.66 -12.29 10.97
CA ASP A 69 0.39 -13.03 11.03
C ASP A 69 -0.82 -12.11 11.26
N SER A 70 -0.62 -10.96 11.91
CA SER A 70 -1.66 -9.97 12.12
C SER A 70 -1.96 -9.12 10.87
N LEU A 71 -1.04 -9.10 9.90
CA LEU A 71 -1.17 -8.38 8.65
C LEU A 71 -1.64 -9.27 7.50
N LEU A 72 -1.29 -10.55 7.52
CA LEU A 72 -1.67 -11.52 6.50
C LEU A 72 -3.09 -12.04 6.72
N TRP A 73 -3.80 -12.30 5.62
CA TRP A 73 -5.12 -12.92 5.64
C TRP A 73 -5.02 -14.34 6.23
N PHE A 74 -5.64 -14.53 7.41
CA PHE A 74 -5.53 -15.74 8.26
C PHE A 74 -4.09 -16.18 8.59
N GLY A 75 -3.13 -15.23 8.58
CA GLY A 75 -1.74 -15.47 8.92
C GLY A 75 -0.96 -16.25 7.85
N ARG A 76 0.31 -16.51 8.12
CA ARG A 76 1.26 -17.15 7.19
C ARG A 76 0.96 -18.65 6.92
N LYS A 77 0.00 -19.24 7.59
CA LYS A 77 -0.49 -20.60 7.28
C LYS A 77 -1.38 -20.63 6.05
N GLU A 78 -2.10 -19.54 5.79
CA GLU A 78 -3.07 -19.41 4.69
C GLU A 78 -2.58 -18.47 3.60
N SER A 79 -1.67 -17.54 3.92
CA SER A 79 -1.19 -16.52 2.99
C SER A 79 0.32 -16.41 3.03
N GLU A 80 0.96 -16.68 1.90
CA GLU A 80 2.41 -16.57 1.75
C GLU A 80 2.89 -15.12 1.69
N ASN A 81 2.05 -14.23 1.16
CA ASN A 81 2.34 -12.81 1.00
C ASN A 81 1.06 -11.97 1.00
N LEU A 82 1.23 -10.67 1.14
CA LEU A 82 0.22 -9.68 0.84
C LEU A 82 0.67 -8.76 -0.30
N THR A 83 -0.27 -8.28 -1.11
CA THR A 83 0.03 -7.34 -2.19
C THR A 83 -0.89 -6.14 -2.10
N ILE A 84 -0.33 -4.96 -2.29
CA ILE A 84 -1.06 -3.70 -2.43
C ILE A 84 -0.58 -3.01 -3.69
N ASP A 85 -1.52 -2.50 -4.48
CA ASP A 85 -1.26 -1.71 -5.68
C ASP A 85 -2.21 -0.51 -5.69
N ILE A 86 -1.69 0.69 -5.82
CA ILE A 86 -2.45 1.95 -5.83
C ILE A 86 -2.09 2.78 -7.05
N HIS A 87 -3.08 3.50 -7.59
CA HIS A 87 -2.87 4.39 -8.74
C HIS A 87 -3.44 5.79 -8.49
N PHE A 88 -2.72 6.77 -9.03
CA PHE A 88 -3.03 8.18 -9.07
C PHE A 88 -2.92 8.63 -10.54
N GLY A 89 -4.04 8.74 -11.25
CA GLY A 89 -4.00 9.00 -12.69
C GLY A 89 -3.15 7.95 -13.42
N ASN A 90 -2.12 8.40 -14.10
CA ASN A 90 -1.21 7.55 -14.86
C ASN A 90 -0.11 6.90 -14.01
N ASN A 91 0.07 7.33 -12.77
CA ASN A 91 1.15 6.87 -11.92
C ASN A 91 0.62 5.92 -10.84
N GLY A 92 1.44 4.98 -10.42
CA GLY A 92 1.07 4.04 -9.38
C GLY A 92 2.26 3.53 -8.59
N TYR A 93 1.95 2.98 -7.43
CA TYR A 93 2.90 2.30 -6.57
C TYR A 93 2.32 0.97 -6.12
N GLY A 94 3.16 -0.04 -6.08
CA GLY A 94 2.76 -1.33 -5.55
C GLY A 94 3.89 -2.06 -4.86
N CYS A 95 3.51 -2.96 -3.98
CA CYS A 95 4.43 -3.84 -3.30
C CYS A 95 3.80 -5.20 -3.01
N THR A 96 4.64 -6.22 -2.98
CA THR A 96 4.34 -7.53 -2.40
C THR A 96 5.26 -7.73 -1.21
N LEU A 97 4.67 -7.98 -0.06
CA LEU A 97 5.36 -8.23 1.20
C LEU A 97 5.21 -9.69 1.60
N THR A 98 6.31 -10.33 1.99
CA THR A 98 6.35 -11.71 2.45
C THR A 98 6.92 -11.80 3.87
N PRO A 99 6.43 -12.73 4.72
CA PRO A 99 6.95 -12.89 6.08
C PRO A 99 8.35 -13.53 6.09
N THR A 100 9.19 -13.06 6.97
CA THR A 100 10.52 -13.63 7.22
C THR A 100 10.51 -14.60 8.41
N LYS A 101 11.58 -15.39 8.53
CA LYS A 101 11.78 -16.29 9.70
C LYS A 101 11.93 -15.51 11.00
N ASP A 102 12.44 -14.28 10.94
CA ASP A 102 12.66 -13.40 12.09
C ASP A 102 11.40 -12.59 12.47
N ASN A 103 10.23 -13.06 12.05
CA ASN A 103 8.94 -12.46 12.38
C ASN A 103 8.81 -10.99 11.90
N GLN A 104 9.38 -10.68 10.74
CA GLN A 104 9.27 -9.41 10.05
C GLN A 104 8.55 -9.60 8.70
N MET A 105 8.24 -8.48 8.01
CA MET A 105 7.85 -8.49 6.61
C MET A 105 9.01 -7.96 5.77
N MET A 106 9.16 -8.52 4.58
CA MET A 106 10.18 -8.15 3.61
C MET A 106 9.52 -7.88 2.26
N PHE A 107 10.05 -6.91 1.52
CA PHE A 107 9.63 -6.68 0.14
C PHE A 107 10.08 -7.82 -0.76
N GLU A 108 9.14 -8.67 -1.15
CA GLU A 108 9.35 -9.64 -2.23
C GLU A 108 9.45 -8.91 -3.57
N LYS A 109 8.61 -7.87 -3.76
CA LYS A 109 8.62 -6.98 -4.91
C LYS A 109 8.20 -5.59 -4.47
N GLU A 110 8.84 -4.57 -5.04
CA GLU A 110 8.44 -3.18 -4.92
C GLU A 110 8.55 -2.53 -6.30
N TRP A 111 7.53 -1.78 -6.71
CA TRP A 111 7.52 -1.18 -8.05
C TRP A 111 6.80 0.16 -8.10
N PHE A 112 7.20 0.96 -9.06
CA PHE A 112 6.50 2.13 -9.55
C PHE A 112 5.93 1.83 -10.93
N SER A 113 4.72 2.30 -11.22
CA SER A 113 4.10 2.18 -12.54
C SER A 113 3.73 3.55 -13.10
N TRP A 114 3.80 3.67 -14.42
CA TRP A 114 3.41 4.89 -15.14
C TRP A 114 2.64 4.54 -16.42
N ASP A 115 1.91 5.52 -16.96
CA ASP A 115 1.13 5.39 -18.20
C ASP A 115 0.20 4.16 -18.20
N ARG A 116 -0.55 4.00 -17.13
CA ARG A 116 -1.49 2.89 -16.94
C ARG A 116 -2.42 2.67 -18.14
N TYR A 117 -2.75 3.75 -18.88
CA TYR A 117 -3.70 3.74 -19.99
C TYR A 117 -3.03 3.62 -21.37
N CYS A 118 -1.70 3.55 -21.44
CA CYS A 118 -0.96 3.36 -22.66
C CYS A 118 -0.51 1.91 -22.83
N GLU A 119 -0.57 1.38 -24.03
CA GLU A 119 -0.04 0.03 -24.35
C GLU A 119 1.46 -0.10 -24.03
N SER A 120 2.19 1.02 -24.00
CA SER A 120 3.61 1.13 -23.62
C SER A 120 3.83 1.39 -22.14
N GLY A 121 2.77 1.43 -21.32
CA GLY A 121 2.88 1.65 -19.87
C GLY A 121 3.82 0.66 -19.23
N GLY A 122 4.64 1.14 -18.28
CA GLY A 122 5.72 0.35 -17.70
C GLY A 122 5.59 0.19 -16.19
N LYS A 123 6.24 -0.85 -15.68
CA LYS A 123 6.55 -1.02 -14.26
C LYS A 123 8.05 -0.95 -14.08
N TYR A 124 8.47 -0.09 -13.17
CA TYR A 124 9.87 0.01 -12.76
C TYR A 124 10.02 -0.69 -11.41
N SER A 125 10.86 -1.74 -11.36
CA SER A 125 11.19 -2.41 -10.11
C SER A 125 12.11 -1.51 -9.28
N ILE A 126 11.72 -1.25 -8.03
CA ILE A 126 12.53 -0.48 -7.08
C ILE A 126 13.51 -1.40 -6.36
N GLY A 127 13.16 -2.69 -6.20
CA GLY A 127 14.02 -3.67 -5.56
C GLY A 127 13.26 -4.87 -4.99
N THR A 128 14.04 -5.77 -4.41
CA THR A 128 13.57 -6.99 -3.75
C THR A 128 14.44 -7.31 -2.54
N GLY A 129 13.92 -8.02 -1.54
CA GLY A 129 14.71 -8.54 -0.42
C GLY A 129 15.05 -7.52 0.67
N HIS A 130 14.47 -6.33 0.64
CA HIS A 130 14.70 -5.28 1.65
C HIS A 130 13.60 -5.27 2.71
N LEU A 131 13.94 -4.79 3.91
CA LEU A 131 13.03 -4.74 5.05
C LEU A 131 12.29 -3.40 5.20
N GLU A 132 12.79 -2.36 4.57
CA GLU A 132 12.15 -1.06 4.44
C GLU A 132 12.09 -0.69 2.96
N SER A 133 11.17 0.18 2.56
CA SER A 133 11.07 0.62 1.17
C SER A 133 12.41 1.11 0.62
N ALA A 134 12.78 0.66 -0.56
CA ALA A 134 14.03 0.99 -1.23
C ALA A 134 13.95 2.29 -2.07
N TRP A 135 12.78 2.94 -2.14
CA TRP A 135 12.70 4.22 -2.81
C TRP A 135 13.65 5.25 -2.17
N GLU A 136 14.30 6.07 -2.99
CA GLU A 136 15.22 7.10 -2.54
C GLU A 136 14.70 8.50 -2.88
N GLU A 137 14.91 9.44 -1.95
CA GLU A 137 14.56 10.83 -2.11
C GLU A 137 15.51 11.52 -3.11
N GLY A 138 14.97 12.37 -3.99
CA GLY A 138 15.79 13.14 -4.94
C GLY A 138 16.29 12.38 -6.16
N THR A 139 15.90 11.13 -6.33
CA THR A 139 16.26 10.35 -7.54
C THR A 139 15.54 10.82 -8.81
N GLY A 140 14.57 11.75 -8.66
CA GLY A 140 13.73 12.21 -9.77
C GLY A 140 12.80 11.13 -10.30
N THR A 141 12.65 10.03 -9.58
CA THR A 141 11.71 8.98 -9.92
C THR A 141 10.27 9.47 -9.73
N GLY A 142 9.34 8.91 -10.47
CA GLY A 142 7.94 9.25 -10.36
C GLY A 142 7.35 9.09 -8.95
N ILE A 143 7.98 8.30 -8.07
CA ILE A 143 7.57 8.11 -6.69
C ILE A 143 7.69 9.41 -5.89
N ASP A 144 8.82 10.09 -5.96
CA ASP A 144 9.05 11.34 -5.23
C ASP A 144 8.04 12.41 -5.61
N LYS A 145 7.72 12.46 -6.90
CA LYS A 145 6.93 13.55 -7.49
C LYS A 145 5.43 13.26 -7.47
N TYR A 146 5.04 12.02 -7.77
CA TYR A 146 3.64 11.69 -8.08
C TYR A 146 2.95 10.77 -7.07
N VAL A 147 3.68 10.11 -6.20
CA VAL A 147 3.09 9.15 -5.24
C VAL A 147 3.31 9.58 -3.80
N LYS A 148 4.56 9.81 -3.39
CA LYS A 148 4.92 10.12 -2.00
C LYS A 148 4.16 11.31 -1.42
N PRO A 149 4.05 12.46 -2.09
CA PRO A 149 3.35 13.62 -1.53
C PRO A 149 1.91 13.27 -1.14
N HIS A 150 1.21 12.53 -2.01
CA HIS A 150 -0.18 12.15 -1.76
C HIS A 150 -0.32 11.17 -0.60
N VAL A 151 0.56 10.16 -0.51
CA VAL A 151 0.51 9.16 0.57
C VAL A 151 0.80 9.79 1.94
N LEU A 152 1.74 10.72 2.02
CA LEU A 152 2.11 11.38 3.28
C LEU A 152 1.07 12.37 3.77
N GLU A 153 0.20 12.88 2.90
CA GLU A 153 -0.92 13.75 3.27
C GLU A 153 -2.11 12.99 3.87
N TRP A 154 -2.15 11.67 3.75
CA TRP A 154 -3.27 10.89 4.29
C TRP A 154 -3.32 10.95 5.81
N VAL A 155 -4.48 11.28 6.33
CA VAL A 155 -4.76 11.31 7.76
C VAL A 155 -5.96 10.41 8.04
N VAL A 156 -5.78 9.47 8.96
CA VAL A 156 -6.86 8.61 9.45
C VAL A 156 -7.41 9.17 10.75
N TYR A 157 -8.66 9.59 10.74
CA TYR A 157 -9.36 10.06 11.92
C TYR A 157 -10.26 8.95 12.45
N HIS A 158 -10.18 8.70 13.75
CA HIS A 158 -11.13 7.87 14.45
C HIS A 158 -12.05 8.78 15.29
N PHE A 159 -13.32 8.71 15.01
CA PHE A 159 -14.33 9.36 15.82
C PHE A 159 -14.86 8.35 16.84
N PRO A 160 -14.99 8.73 18.12
CA PRO A 160 -15.50 7.87 19.18
C PRO A 160 -16.98 7.52 18.97
#